data_87dd93c76626068514bfe7f7fd2dfc2a
#
_entry.id   87dd93c76626068514bfe7f7fd2dfc2a
#
_cell.length_a   1.000
_cell.length_b   1.000
_cell.length_c   1.000
_cell.angle_alpha   90.00
_cell.angle_beta   90.00
_cell.angle_gamma   90.00
#
_symmetry.space_group_name_H-M   'P 1'
#
loop_
_entity.id
_entity.type
_entity.pdbx_description
1 polymer ?
#
loop_
_entity_poly.entity_id
_entity_poly.type
_entity_poly.pdbx_seq_one_letter_code
_entity_poly.pdbx_strand_id
1 'polypeptide(L)'
;MSREARAAWVVLLLGQLPSHRANAERTRAHLNATSAYITQYEAFERAYEEYLARATDCERGAASTSGEGDTLMDMVEEKERLLRANGLEDMFLGLKSNENEICLALYPEMCRAIDTAGDARAKLALVIEAALAGNLFDAGAAAAVQNVAFCDEEQKACEFPEDESKRFNLDATQLFATFAKAQEKVMRPDHGWKFDDFEAIAERLSGPKPWKRVLIFCDNAGADTMGMVLLARYLASINGVTQVALVANETAALNDITYAELRSFVSACASNDKVVRDLIEDNRISCISSGQTSTLLDLTRVSHQLCEYVSSAKDVTDDEWLVVLDGMGRSLESNWNASSYMKPGVDVLSLAMVKSEINALRLGAEVYDCVVRLNTAK
;
A
#
# COMPACT_ATOMS: atom_id res chain seq x y z
N MET A 1 -9.48 15.31 15.86
CA MET A 1 -8.43 14.50 16.53
C MET A 1 -8.12 15.10 17.90
N SER A 2 -7.99 14.27 18.97
CA SER A 2 -7.63 14.80 20.31
C SER A 2 -6.21 15.39 20.32
N ARG A 3 -5.88 16.25 21.31
CA ARG A 3 -4.54 16.83 21.46
C ARG A 3 -3.47 15.75 21.68
N GLU A 4 -3.78 14.74 22.49
CA GLU A 4 -2.87 13.62 22.77
C GLU A 4 -2.61 12.78 21.50
N ALA A 5 -3.67 12.44 20.74
CA ALA A 5 -3.52 11.72 19.48
C ALA A 5 -2.69 12.52 18.48
N ARG A 6 -2.89 13.84 18.40
CA ARG A 6 -2.10 14.72 17.53
C ARG A 6 -0.63 14.74 17.92
N ALA A 7 -0.32 14.88 19.22
CA ALA A 7 1.05 14.84 19.71
C ALA A 7 1.74 13.50 19.38
N ALA A 8 1.02 12.39 19.52
CA ALA A 8 1.55 11.07 19.17
C ALA A 8 1.88 10.96 17.67
N TRP A 9 1.01 11.47 16.80
CA TRP A 9 1.29 11.49 15.36
C TRP A 9 2.46 12.40 14.99
N VAL A 10 2.58 13.57 15.62
CA VAL A 10 3.74 14.47 15.41
C VAL A 10 5.05 13.77 15.76
N VAL A 11 5.10 13.07 16.91
CA VAL A 11 6.30 12.30 17.30
C VAL A 11 6.64 11.23 16.27
N LEU A 12 5.64 10.50 15.78
CA LEU A 12 5.83 9.49 14.75
C LEU A 12 6.36 10.09 13.44
N LEU A 13 5.75 11.19 12.97
CA LEU A 13 6.15 11.86 11.72
C LEU A 13 7.57 12.44 11.80
N LEU A 14 7.95 13.03 12.94
CA LEU A 14 9.33 13.49 13.17
C LEU A 14 10.31 12.32 13.19
N GLY A 15 9.93 11.19 13.77
CA GLY A 15 10.73 9.97 13.81
C GLY A 15 11.04 9.36 12.43
N GLN A 16 10.28 9.72 11.40
CA GLN A 16 10.50 9.27 10.01
C GLN A 16 11.59 10.08 9.27
N LEU A 17 11.92 11.29 9.72
CA LEU A 17 12.83 12.19 8.98
C LEU A 17 14.22 11.60 8.70
N PRO A 18 14.88 10.87 9.61
CA PRO A 18 16.17 10.22 9.31
C PRO A 18 16.08 9.23 8.14
N SER A 19 15.03 8.43 8.07
CA SER A 19 14.78 7.50 6.96
C SER A 19 14.50 8.26 5.64
N HIS A 20 13.75 9.36 5.71
CA HIS A 20 13.51 10.22 4.54
C HIS A 20 14.82 10.80 4.01
N ARG A 21 15.75 11.25 4.89
CA ARG A 21 17.06 11.74 4.50
C ARG A 21 17.89 10.68 3.78
N ALA A 22 17.91 9.45 4.31
CA ALA A 22 18.61 8.33 3.68
C ALA A 22 18.07 8.04 2.27
N ASN A 23 16.75 8.09 2.09
CA ASN A 23 16.11 7.90 0.78
C ASN A 23 16.38 9.05 -0.19
N ALA A 24 16.43 10.29 0.30
CA ALA A 24 16.84 11.44 -0.52
C ALA A 24 18.29 11.29 -1.02
N GLU A 25 19.22 10.83 -0.18
CA GLU A 25 20.59 10.55 -0.59
C GLU A 25 20.69 9.41 -1.63
N ARG A 26 19.91 8.35 -1.44
CA ARG A 26 19.81 7.24 -2.41
C ARG A 26 19.29 7.72 -3.76
N THR A 27 18.21 8.49 -3.76
CA THR A 27 17.63 9.06 -4.99
C THR A 27 18.59 10.04 -5.65
N ARG A 28 19.31 10.87 -4.87
CA ARG A 28 20.37 11.71 -5.41
C ARG A 28 21.43 10.90 -6.16
N ALA A 29 21.87 9.79 -5.59
CA ALA A 29 22.85 8.90 -6.24
C ALA A 29 22.25 8.23 -7.50
N HIS A 30 21.02 7.76 -7.44
CA HIS A 30 20.29 7.16 -8.57
C HIS A 30 20.17 8.13 -9.75
N LEU A 31 19.83 9.40 -9.48
CA LEU A 31 19.69 10.46 -10.49
C LEU A 31 21.03 11.07 -10.92
N ASN A 32 22.14 10.71 -10.28
CA ASN A 32 23.42 11.42 -10.42
C ASN A 32 23.29 12.94 -10.17
N ALA A 33 22.40 13.32 -9.24
CA ALA A 33 22.12 14.70 -8.92
C ALA A 33 23.26 15.34 -8.08
N THR A 34 23.36 16.67 -8.13
CA THR A 34 24.36 17.41 -7.36
C THR A 34 24.06 17.43 -5.86
N SER A 35 25.00 17.94 -5.05
CA SER A 35 24.79 18.17 -3.62
C SER A 35 23.62 19.14 -3.31
N ALA A 36 23.20 19.96 -4.28
CA ALA A 36 22.04 20.83 -4.16
C ALA A 36 20.75 20.05 -3.80
N TYR A 37 20.63 18.81 -4.25
CA TYR A 37 19.49 17.96 -3.90
C TYR A 37 19.36 17.72 -2.37
N ILE A 38 20.48 17.52 -1.68
CA ILE A 38 20.47 17.38 -0.22
C ILE A 38 20.21 18.72 0.48
N THR A 39 20.68 19.83 -0.08
CA THR A 39 20.33 21.16 0.44
C THR A 39 18.82 21.44 0.33
N GLN A 40 18.18 20.96 -0.74
CA GLN A 40 16.72 21.01 -0.90
C GLN A 40 16.01 20.17 0.17
N TYR A 41 16.54 18.98 0.45
CA TYR A 41 16.00 18.13 1.53
C TYR A 41 16.13 18.82 2.90
N GLU A 42 17.27 19.41 3.22
CA GLU A 42 17.47 20.14 4.49
C GLU A 42 16.55 21.36 4.63
N ALA A 43 16.19 22.00 3.52
CA ALA A 43 15.21 23.08 3.52
C ALA A 43 13.78 22.55 3.79
N PHE A 44 13.42 21.44 3.16
CA PHE A 44 12.17 20.73 3.44
C PHE A 44 12.09 20.30 4.91
N GLU A 45 13.10 19.62 5.42
CA GLU A 45 13.16 19.08 6.79
C GLU A 45 12.87 20.19 7.82
N ARG A 46 13.59 21.33 7.74
CA ARG A 46 13.35 22.48 8.61
C ARG A 46 11.91 23.01 8.52
N ALA A 47 11.41 23.18 7.30
CA ALA A 47 10.05 23.70 7.10
C ALA A 47 8.98 22.77 7.67
N TYR A 48 9.18 21.45 7.56
CA TYR A 48 8.26 20.47 8.07
C TYR A 48 8.32 20.35 9.59
N GLU A 49 9.51 20.38 10.19
CA GLU A 49 9.67 20.46 11.66
C GLU A 49 8.98 21.69 12.26
N GLU A 50 9.14 22.87 11.63
CA GLU A 50 8.46 24.10 12.02
C GLU A 50 6.93 23.98 11.92
N TYR A 51 6.43 23.33 10.87
CA TYR A 51 5.00 23.07 10.72
C TYR A 51 4.48 22.14 11.83
N LEU A 52 5.13 21.00 12.05
CA LEU A 52 4.72 20.03 13.08
C LEU A 52 4.79 20.60 14.49
N ALA A 53 5.78 21.44 14.80
CA ALA A 53 5.85 22.15 16.08
C ALA A 53 4.62 23.05 16.30
N ARG A 54 4.18 23.77 15.27
CA ARG A 54 2.94 24.61 15.33
C ARG A 54 1.68 23.77 15.46
N ALA A 55 1.61 22.61 14.78
CA ALA A 55 0.49 21.69 14.86
C ALA A 55 0.29 21.13 16.28
N THR A 56 1.35 21.07 17.08
CA THR A 56 1.30 20.61 18.48
C THR A 56 0.81 21.73 19.42
N ASP A 57 1.13 23.00 19.13
CA ASP A 57 0.89 24.17 19.99
C ASP A 57 -0.52 24.78 19.86
N CYS A 58 -1.55 24.00 19.75
CA CYS A 58 -2.94 24.38 19.46
C CYS A 58 -3.63 25.33 20.45
N GLU A 59 -2.89 26.17 21.20
CA GLU A 59 -3.47 27.32 21.94
C GLU A 59 -3.53 28.62 21.11
N ARG A 60 -2.95 28.61 19.90
CA ARG A 60 -3.00 29.77 19.00
C ARG A 60 -3.74 29.44 17.72
N GLY A 61 -5.06 29.56 17.78
CA GLY A 61 -5.90 29.55 16.59
C GLY A 61 -5.44 30.59 15.60
N ALA A 62 -4.76 30.14 14.54
CA ALA A 62 -4.59 30.95 13.34
C ALA A 62 -4.07 30.04 12.20
N ALA A 63 -5.01 29.41 11.50
CA ALA A 63 -4.92 29.15 10.06
C ALA A 63 -6.00 28.20 9.51
N SER A 64 -6.81 27.53 10.35
CA SER A 64 -7.96 26.82 9.79
C SER A 64 -9.23 27.64 10.01
N THR A 65 -9.97 27.89 8.95
CA THR A 65 -11.27 28.59 8.96
C THR A 65 -12.36 27.80 9.72
N SER A 66 -12.06 26.60 10.20
CA SER A 66 -12.96 25.68 10.92
C SER A 66 -12.78 25.64 12.43
N GLY A 67 -11.69 26.22 12.98
CA GLY A 67 -11.41 26.17 14.44
C GLY A 67 -11.00 24.78 14.98
N GLU A 68 -10.92 23.77 14.13
CA GLU A 68 -10.38 22.44 14.43
C GLU A 68 -8.90 22.42 14.05
N GLY A 69 -8.05 21.90 14.96
CA GLY A 69 -6.62 21.75 14.65
C GLY A 69 -6.37 20.66 13.61
N ASP A 70 -5.18 20.66 13.04
CA ASP A 70 -4.77 19.79 11.94
C ASP A 70 -5.08 18.31 12.19
N THR A 71 -5.58 17.63 11.17
CA THR A 71 -5.79 16.18 11.12
C THR A 71 -4.51 15.48 10.67
N LEU A 72 -4.47 14.15 10.76
CA LEU A 72 -3.36 13.37 10.18
C LEU A 72 -3.25 13.63 8.67
N MET A 73 -4.39 13.71 7.97
CA MET A 73 -4.42 14.01 6.54
C MET A 73 -3.76 15.36 6.24
N ASP A 74 -4.09 16.41 6.99
CA ASP A 74 -3.50 17.73 6.81
C ASP A 74 -1.97 17.70 7.00
N MET A 75 -1.48 16.98 8.02
CA MET A 75 -0.04 16.87 8.29
C MET A 75 0.71 16.12 7.17
N VAL A 76 0.10 15.09 6.62
CA VAL A 76 0.68 14.29 5.53
C VAL A 76 0.60 15.06 4.21
N GLU A 77 -0.52 15.72 3.90
CA GLU A 77 -0.64 16.56 2.69
C GLU A 77 0.35 17.74 2.72
N GLU A 78 0.55 18.37 3.88
CA GLU A 78 1.52 19.44 4.03
C GLU A 78 2.96 18.95 3.83
N LYS A 79 3.31 17.75 4.31
CA LYS A 79 4.60 17.13 4.03
C LYS A 79 4.86 17.02 2.52
N GLU A 80 3.91 16.45 1.80
CA GLU A 80 4.03 16.27 0.35
C GLU A 80 4.08 17.62 -0.40
N ARG A 81 3.33 18.63 0.08
CA ARG A 81 3.39 19.97 -0.45
C ARG A 81 4.77 20.61 -0.26
N LEU A 82 5.35 20.46 0.93
CA LEU A 82 6.68 21.00 1.26
C LEU A 82 7.79 20.29 0.48
N LEU A 83 7.71 18.97 0.28
CA LEU A 83 8.65 18.23 -0.57
C LEU A 83 8.66 18.82 -1.99
N ARG A 84 7.51 18.93 -2.62
CA ARG A 84 7.39 19.50 -3.98
C ARG A 84 7.82 20.95 -4.04
N ALA A 85 7.50 21.77 -3.05
CA ALA A 85 7.91 23.18 -2.99
C ALA A 85 9.44 23.35 -2.91
N ASN A 86 10.16 22.33 -2.43
CA ASN A 86 11.62 22.31 -2.38
C ASN A 86 12.25 21.54 -3.57
N GLY A 87 11.47 21.15 -4.59
CA GLY A 87 11.98 20.46 -5.77
C GLY A 87 12.30 18.98 -5.54
N LEU A 88 11.71 18.37 -4.51
CA LEU A 88 11.83 16.95 -4.17
C LEU A 88 10.54 16.24 -4.61
N GLU A 89 10.31 16.12 -5.91
CA GLU A 89 9.09 15.54 -6.45
C GLU A 89 8.93 14.07 -6.11
N ASP A 90 10.03 13.31 -6.09
CA ASP A 90 10.07 11.89 -5.71
C ASP A 90 11.41 11.55 -5.05
N MET A 91 11.48 11.71 -3.74
CA MET A 91 12.69 11.38 -3.00
C MET A 91 12.89 9.89 -2.74
N PHE A 92 11.90 9.05 -3.09
CA PHE A 92 11.96 7.60 -2.98
C PHE A 92 12.20 6.91 -4.34
N LEU A 93 12.37 7.66 -5.42
CA LEU A 93 12.52 7.12 -6.78
C LEU A 93 13.60 6.03 -6.86
N GLY A 94 14.77 6.26 -6.25
CA GLY A 94 15.86 5.28 -6.26
C GLY A 94 15.52 3.98 -5.53
N LEU A 95 14.76 4.06 -4.44
CA LEU A 95 14.27 2.89 -3.71
C LEU A 95 13.22 2.16 -4.55
N LYS A 96 12.15 2.86 -4.97
CA LYS A 96 11.03 2.29 -5.73
C LYS A 96 11.48 1.60 -7.01
N SER A 97 12.40 2.22 -7.76
CA SER A 97 12.93 1.65 -9.00
C SER A 97 13.61 0.31 -8.76
N ASN A 98 14.45 0.23 -7.72
CA ASN A 98 15.13 -1.00 -7.36
C ASN A 98 14.16 -2.08 -6.86
N GLU A 99 13.21 -1.74 -6.00
CA GLU A 99 12.21 -2.69 -5.48
C GLU A 99 11.32 -3.21 -6.60
N ASN A 100 10.90 -2.36 -7.53
CA ASN A 100 10.12 -2.79 -8.70
C ASN A 100 10.91 -3.78 -9.58
N GLU A 101 12.18 -3.51 -9.87
CA GLU A 101 13.03 -4.40 -10.67
C GLU A 101 13.16 -5.79 -10.01
N ILE A 102 13.40 -5.80 -8.73
CA ILE A 102 13.51 -6.99 -7.92
C ILE A 102 12.20 -7.82 -7.96
N CYS A 103 11.07 -7.17 -7.72
CA CYS A 103 9.78 -7.83 -7.69
C CYS A 103 9.34 -8.34 -9.07
N LEU A 104 9.70 -7.64 -10.13
CA LEU A 104 9.51 -8.14 -11.50
C LEU A 104 10.29 -9.42 -11.79
N ALA A 105 11.48 -9.59 -11.19
CA ALA A 105 12.24 -10.81 -11.31
C ALA A 105 11.60 -11.98 -10.52
N LEU A 106 10.90 -11.70 -9.41
CA LEU A 106 10.18 -12.70 -8.60
C LEU A 106 8.82 -13.07 -9.16
N TYR A 107 8.17 -12.16 -9.86
CA TYR A 107 6.78 -12.27 -10.29
C TYR A 107 6.46 -13.60 -11.00
N PRO A 108 7.28 -14.13 -11.96
CA PRO A 108 6.99 -15.40 -12.61
C PRO A 108 6.97 -16.61 -11.67
N GLU A 109 7.80 -16.60 -10.61
CA GLU A 109 7.82 -17.67 -9.61
C GLU A 109 6.56 -17.64 -8.76
N MET A 110 6.12 -16.45 -8.33
CA MET A 110 4.89 -16.26 -7.59
C MET A 110 3.67 -16.71 -8.41
N CYS A 111 3.61 -16.39 -9.70
CA CYS A 111 2.57 -16.88 -10.60
C CYS A 111 2.54 -18.41 -10.65
N ARG A 112 3.71 -19.06 -10.78
CA ARG A 112 3.80 -20.54 -10.79
C ARG A 112 3.30 -21.15 -9.48
N ALA A 113 3.68 -20.58 -8.33
CA ALA A 113 3.23 -21.04 -7.03
C ALA A 113 1.69 -20.99 -6.91
N ILE A 114 1.08 -19.87 -7.33
CA ILE A 114 -0.38 -19.70 -7.33
C ILE A 114 -1.05 -20.65 -8.31
N ASP A 115 -0.53 -20.79 -9.53
CA ASP A 115 -1.14 -21.61 -10.58
C ASP A 115 -1.13 -23.10 -10.23
N THR A 116 -0.09 -23.56 -9.51
CA THR A 116 0.09 -24.95 -9.08
C THR A 116 -0.56 -25.26 -7.72
N ALA A 117 -1.02 -24.27 -7.00
CA ALA A 117 -1.77 -24.49 -5.76
C ALA A 117 -3.06 -25.30 -6.02
N GLY A 118 -3.49 -26.03 -5.01
CA GLY A 118 -4.53 -27.05 -5.13
C GLY A 118 -5.85 -26.55 -5.72
N ASP A 119 -6.74 -26.02 -4.89
CA ASP A 119 -8.06 -25.53 -5.31
C ASP A 119 -8.14 -23.98 -5.33
N ALA A 120 -9.30 -23.46 -5.69
CA ALA A 120 -9.54 -22.01 -5.74
C ALA A 120 -9.32 -21.32 -4.39
N ARG A 121 -9.62 -22.04 -3.29
CA ARG A 121 -9.43 -21.54 -1.93
C ARG A 121 -7.95 -21.44 -1.56
N ALA A 122 -7.16 -22.46 -1.90
CA ALA A 122 -5.71 -22.44 -1.69
C ALA A 122 -5.05 -21.30 -2.52
N LYS A 123 -5.51 -21.09 -3.76
CA LYS A 123 -5.05 -19.97 -4.61
C LYS A 123 -5.40 -18.62 -4.02
N LEU A 124 -6.64 -18.46 -3.49
CA LEU A 124 -7.07 -17.23 -2.83
C LEU A 124 -6.21 -16.95 -1.58
N ALA A 125 -5.92 -17.96 -0.77
CA ALA A 125 -5.05 -17.80 0.39
C ALA A 125 -3.67 -17.27 -0.02
N LEU A 126 -3.04 -17.89 -1.00
CA LEU A 126 -1.71 -17.49 -1.48
C LEU A 126 -1.69 -16.05 -2.01
N VAL A 127 -2.71 -15.59 -2.74
CA VAL A 127 -2.72 -14.20 -3.25
C VAL A 127 -2.96 -13.18 -2.14
N ILE A 128 -3.78 -13.51 -1.12
CA ILE A 128 -3.97 -12.64 0.05
C ILE A 128 -2.69 -12.60 0.89
N GLU A 129 -2.06 -13.74 1.11
CA GLU A 129 -0.78 -13.84 1.83
C GLU A 129 0.34 -13.09 1.09
N ALA A 130 0.37 -13.16 -0.26
CA ALA A 130 1.33 -12.38 -1.05
C ALA A 130 1.09 -10.86 -0.91
N ALA A 131 -0.17 -10.42 -0.87
CA ALA A 131 -0.51 -9.02 -0.61
C ALA A 131 -0.06 -8.57 0.78
N LEU A 132 -0.35 -9.35 1.82
CA LEU A 132 0.08 -9.06 3.19
C LEU A 132 1.61 -9.13 3.36
N ALA A 133 2.28 -10.05 2.67
CA ALA A 133 3.74 -10.14 2.64
C ALA A 133 4.35 -8.90 1.99
N GLY A 134 3.74 -8.37 0.92
CA GLY A 134 4.11 -7.09 0.33
C GLY A 134 4.12 -5.97 1.36
N ASN A 135 3.06 -5.85 2.12
CA ASN A 135 2.95 -4.89 3.22
C ASN A 135 4.04 -5.06 4.30
N LEU A 136 4.52 -6.28 4.57
CA LEU A 136 5.63 -6.54 5.49
C LEU A 136 6.97 -6.07 4.92
N PHE A 137 7.14 -6.17 3.59
CA PHE A 137 8.35 -5.75 2.88
C PHE A 137 8.50 -4.23 2.70
N ASP A 138 7.51 -3.45 3.12
CA ASP A 138 7.52 -2.01 3.00
C ASP A 138 8.77 -1.39 3.64
N ALA A 139 9.74 -1.05 2.81
CA ALA A 139 11.00 -0.41 3.24
C ALA A 139 10.81 1.07 3.66
N GLY A 140 9.67 1.67 3.33
CA GLY A 140 9.29 3.00 3.82
C GLY A 140 9.01 3.02 5.32
N ALA A 141 8.62 1.88 5.90
CA ALA A 141 8.53 1.68 7.33
C ALA A 141 9.83 1.07 7.87
N ALA A 142 10.89 1.87 8.01
CA ALA A 142 12.17 1.42 8.56
C ALA A 142 12.04 0.66 9.89
N ALA A 143 11.00 0.96 10.68
CA ALA A 143 10.63 0.23 11.88
C ALA A 143 10.12 -1.20 11.59
N ALA A 144 9.41 -1.45 10.49
CA ALA A 144 8.88 -2.78 10.17
C ALA A 144 9.99 -3.78 9.89
N VAL A 145 11.10 -3.32 9.35
CA VAL A 145 12.25 -4.16 9.01
C VAL A 145 13.16 -4.44 10.20
N GLN A 146 13.33 -3.49 11.10
CA GLN A 146 14.06 -3.71 12.36
C GLN A 146 13.34 -4.74 13.24
N ASN A 147 12.03 -4.83 13.15
CA ASN A 147 11.23 -5.66 14.02
C ASN A 147 10.89 -7.06 13.47
N VAL A 148 11.15 -7.35 12.19
CA VAL A 148 11.18 -8.75 11.70
C VAL A 148 12.32 -9.54 12.38
N ALA A 149 13.34 -8.86 12.90
CA ALA A 149 14.41 -9.45 13.70
C ALA A 149 14.01 -9.76 15.16
N PHE A 150 12.88 -9.24 15.66
CA PHE A 150 12.48 -9.37 17.07
C PHE A 150 11.64 -10.62 17.41
N CYS A 151 11.22 -11.40 16.44
CA CYS A 151 10.60 -12.68 16.74
C CYS A 151 11.66 -13.75 16.88
N ASP A 152 11.98 -14.11 18.13
CA ASP A 152 12.80 -15.20 18.63
C ASP A 152 14.33 -15.02 18.63
N GLU A 153 14.89 -14.97 19.85
CA GLU A 153 16.34 -15.08 20.10
C GLU A 153 16.98 -16.38 19.54
N GLU A 154 16.20 -17.35 19.11
CA GLU A 154 16.68 -18.61 18.51
C GLU A 154 16.78 -18.60 16.98
N GLN A 155 16.25 -17.59 16.27
CA GLN A 155 16.30 -17.51 14.81
C GLN A 155 17.22 -16.39 14.30
N LYS A 156 18.45 -16.32 14.81
CA LYS A 156 19.53 -15.47 14.26
C LYS A 156 19.94 -15.77 12.81
N ALA A 157 19.20 -16.58 12.08
CA ALA A 157 19.49 -17.01 10.72
C ALA A 157 18.67 -16.31 9.61
N CYS A 158 17.80 -15.35 9.93
CA CYS A 158 17.18 -14.45 8.96
C CYS A 158 17.75 -13.04 9.15
N GLU A 159 19.05 -12.91 8.94
CA GLU A 159 19.68 -11.61 8.83
C GLU A 159 19.17 -10.94 7.54
N PHE A 160 18.10 -10.17 7.65
CA PHE A 160 18.04 -8.98 6.82
C PHE A 160 19.28 -8.18 7.17
N PRO A 161 20.15 -7.84 6.23
CA PRO A 161 21.32 -7.07 6.55
C PRO A 161 20.86 -5.79 7.27
N GLU A 162 21.39 -5.53 8.48
CA GLU A 162 21.16 -4.29 9.22
C GLU A 162 21.58 -3.07 8.39
N ASP A 163 22.45 -3.29 7.43
CA ASP A 163 22.89 -2.33 6.44
C ASP A 163 21.94 -2.37 5.23
N GLU A 164 21.06 -1.37 5.11
CA GLU A 164 20.15 -1.21 3.99
C GLU A 164 20.87 -1.32 2.62
N SER A 165 22.14 -0.91 2.52
CA SER A 165 22.95 -1.03 1.30
C SER A 165 23.19 -2.47 0.86
N LYS A 166 23.17 -3.42 1.79
CA LYS A 166 23.38 -4.86 1.50
C LYS A 166 22.10 -5.55 1.01
N ARG A 167 20.92 -5.00 1.27
CA ARG A 167 19.64 -5.53 0.74
C ARG A 167 19.56 -5.43 -0.78
N PHE A 168 20.18 -4.41 -1.35
CA PHE A 168 20.21 -4.16 -2.79
C PHE A 168 21.19 -5.05 -3.56
N ASN A 169 21.98 -5.87 -2.86
CA ASN A 169 22.91 -6.82 -3.46
C ASN A 169 22.43 -8.27 -3.36
N LEU A 170 21.16 -8.50 -2.95
CA LEU A 170 20.60 -9.85 -2.95
C LEU A 170 20.36 -10.29 -4.40
N ASP A 171 20.76 -11.51 -4.72
CA ASP A 171 20.36 -12.13 -5.98
C ASP A 171 18.87 -12.54 -5.94
N ALA A 172 18.31 -12.85 -7.09
CA ALA A 172 16.90 -13.22 -7.21
C ALA A 172 16.52 -14.43 -6.32
N THR A 173 17.46 -15.36 -6.07
CA THR A 173 17.21 -16.54 -5.22
C THR A 173 17.14 -16.17 -3.74
N GLN A 174 18.05 -15.32 -3.30
CA GLN A 174 18.06 -14.80 -1.92
C GLN A 174 16.80 -13.98 -1.64
N LEU A 175 16.36 -13.20 -2.61
CA LEU A 175 15.19 -12.36 -2.51
C LEU A 175 13.92 -13.19 -2.48
N PHE A 176 13.81 -14.21 -3.34
CA PHE A 176 12.70 -15.15 -3.29
C PHE A 176 12.62 -15.86 -1.93
N ALA A 177 13.74 -16.34 -1.40
CA ALA A 177 13.79 -16.96 -0.08
C ALA A 177 13.33 -15.99 1.03
N THR A 178 13.69 -14.72 0.91
CA THR A 178 13.31 -13.67 1.86
C THR A 178 11.81 -13.35 1.76
N PHE A 179 11.28 -13.25 0.54
CA PHE A 179 9.83 -13.05 0.33
C PHE A 179 9.02 -14.26 0.82
N ALA A 180 9.45 -15.47 0.53
CA ALA A 180 8.82 -16.71 1.00
C ALA A 180 8.75 -16.75 2.54
N LYS A 181 9.83 -16.36 3.23
CA LYS A 181 9.83 -16.25 4.70
C LYS A 181 8.87 -15.15 5.23
N ALA A 182 8.76 -14.03 4.54
CA ALA A 182 7.77 -13.02 4.91
C ALA A 182 6.35 -13.55 4.70
N GLN A 183 6.13 -14.28 3.60
CA GLN A 183 4.85 -14.94 3.33
C GLN A 183 4.52 -15.99 4.41
N GLU A 184 5.50 -16.79 4.87
CA GLU A 184 5.30 -17.71 6.00
C GLU A 184 4.84 -17.01 7.29
N LYS A 185 5.34 -15.79 7.56
CA LYS A 185 4.94 -15.02 8.75
C LYS A 185 3.51 -14.48 8.68
N VAL A 186 3.01 -14.22 7.49
CA VAL A 186 1.66 -13.71 7.27
C VAL A 186 0.68 -14.81 6.88
N MET A 187 1.12 -16.07 6.79
CA MET A 187 0.24 -17.21 6.55
C MET A 187 -0.93 -17.18 7.52
N ARG A 188 -2.10 -17.49 7.00
CA ARG A 188 -3.30 -17.56 7.82
C ARG A 188 -3.17 -18.67 8.87
N PRO A 189 -3.08 -18.33 10.17
CA PRO A 189 -2.99 -19.34 11.22
C PRO A 189 -4.33 -20.11 11.36
N ASP A 190 -4.31 -21.28 12.00
CA ASP A 190 -5.51 -22.10 12.20
C ASP A 190 -6.66 -21.36 12.91
N HIS A 191 -6.33 -20.41 13.80
CA HIS A 191 -7.30 -19.57 14.51
C HIS A 191 -7.70 -18.31 13.72
N GLY A 192 -7.20 -18.12 12.49
CA GLY A 192 -7.41 -16.95 11.64
C GLY A 192 -6.47 -15.78 11.95
N TRP A 193 -6.50 -14.76 11.08
CA TRP A 193 -5.85 -13.46 11.35
C TRP A 193 -6.61 -12.68 12.42
N LYS A 194 -6.07 -11.58 12.88
CA LYS A 194 -6.73 -10.71 13.88
C LYS A 194 -8.09 -10.18 13.40
N PHE A 195 -8.15 -9.77 12.14
CA PHE A 195 -9.39 -9.48 11.43
C PHE A 195 -9.41 -10.41 10.23
N ASP A 196 -10.34 -11.37 10.20
CA ASP A 196 -10.32 -12.48 9.25
C ASP A 196 -11.71 -12.74 8.66
N ASP A 197 -11.96 -12.12 7.53
CA ASP A 197 -13.16 -12.37 6.73
C ASP A 197 -12.86 -13.25 5.50
N PHE A 198 -11.78 -14.05 5.53
CA PHE A 198 -11.35 -14.92 4.42
C PHE A 198 -12.48 -15.83 3.93
N GLU A 199 -13.23 -16.45 4.83
CA GLU A 199 -14.32 -17.35 4.47
C GLU A 199 -15.42 -16.61 3.69
N ALA A 200 -15.81 -15.44 4.16
CA ALA A 200 -16.82 -14.63 3.47
C ALA A 200 -16.37 -14.22 2.06
N ILE A 201 -15.08 -13.91 1.90
CA ILE A 201 -14.47 -13.60 0.59
C ILE A 201 -14.52 -14.84 -0.32
N ALA A 202 -14.08 -15.99 0.20
CA ALA A 202 -14.05 -17.26 -0.55
C ALA A 202 -15.47 -17.70 -0.98
N GLU A 203 -16.43 -17.62 -0.08
CA GLU A 203 -17.84 -17.91 -0.36
C GLU A 203 -18.42 -16.96 -1.41
N ARG A 204 -18.12 -15.67 -1.32
CA ARG A 204 -18.60 -14.67 -2.28
C ARG A 204 -18.04 -14.92 -3.67
N LEU A 205 -16.76 -15.24 -3.79
CA LEU A 205 -16.08 -15.49 -5.08
C LEU A 205 -16.50 -16.82 -5.73
N SER A 206 -16.78 -17.85 -4.93
CA SER A 206 -17.22 -19.17 -5.42
C SER A 206 -18.74 -19.29 -5.58
N GLY A 207 -19.49 -18.35 -5.06
CA GLY A 207 -20.95 -18.34 -5.03
C GLY A 207 -21.59 -17.93 -6.37
N PRO A 208 -22.93 -17.93 -6.42
CA PRO A 208 -23.66 -17.61 -7.65
C PRO A 208 -23.62 -16.13 -8.04
N LYS A 209 -23.19 -15.26 -7.15
CA LYS A 209 -23.15 -13.81 -7.35
C LYS A 209 -21.79 -13.23 -6.91
N PRO A 210 -20.69 -13.51 -7.63
CA PRO A 210 -19.40 -12.89 -7.35
C PRO A 210 -19.46 -11.38 -7.63
N TRP A 211 -18.46 -10.62 -7.14
CA TRP A 211 -18.29 -9.24 -7.57
C TRP A 211 -18.00 -9.19 -9.07
N LYS A 212 -18.64 -8.26 -9.78
CA LYS A 212 -18.38 -8.04 -11.21
C LYS A 212 -17.25 -7.04 -11.44
N ARG A 213 -17.16 -6.03 -10.62
CA ARG A 213 -16.20 -4.92 -10.72
C ARG A 213 -15.37 -4.81 -9.45
N VAL A 214 -14.08 -4.69 -9.61
CA VAL A 214 -13.14 -4.54 -8.49
C VAL A 214 -12.26 -3.32 -8.72
N LEU A 215 -12.14 -2.48 -7.71
CA LEU A 215 -11.15 -1.40 -7.62
C LEU A 215 -10.11 -1.80 -6.58
N ILE A 216 -8.83 -1.80 -6.93
CA ILE A 216 -7.74 -2.10 -6.00
C ILE A 216 -6.88 -0.85 -5.88
N PHE A 217 -6.97 -0.16 -4.74
CA PHE A 217 -6.11 0.98 -4.42
C PHE A 217 -4.78 0.47 -3.90
N CYS A 218 -3.76 0.54 -4.75
CA CYS A 218 -2.41 0.07 -4.46
C CYS A 218 -1.68 1.03 -3.52
N ASP A 219 -0.88 0.49 -2.61
CA ASP A 219 -0.07 1.24 -1.65
C ASP A 219 1.35 1.47 -2.19
N ASN A 220 2.33 0.69 -1.75
CA ASN A 220 3.73 0.94 -2.05
C ASN A 220 4.19 0.31 -3.37
N ALA A 221 5.29 0.82 -3.92
CA ALA A 221 6.02 0.17 -5.00
C ALA A 221 6.62 -1.18 -4.54
N GLY A 222 7.15 -1.95 -5.45
CA GLY A 222 7.82 -3.21 -5.16
C GLY A 222 6.87 -4.34 -4.78
N ALA A 223 7.07 -4.91 -3.60
CA ALA A 223 6.39 -6.12 -3.15
C ALA A 223 4.88 -5.92 -2.96
N ASP A 224 4.44 -4.77 -2.45
CA ASP A 224 3.02 -4.42 -2.34
C ASP A 224 2.35 -4.43 -3.72
N THR A 225 2.91 -3.67 -4.65
CA THR A 225 2.41 -3.64 -6.04
C THR A 225 2.39 -5.03 -6.67
N MET A 226 3.42 -5.85 -6.47
CA MET A 226 3.44 -7.23 -6.96
C MET A 226 2.28 -8.04 -6.37
N GLY A 227 2.05 -7.95 -5.07
CA GLY A 227 0.94 -8.60 -4.39
C GLY A 227 -0.43 -8.18 -4.96
N MET A 228 -0.62 -6.88 -5.22
CA MET A 228 -1.86 -6.36 -5.80
C MET A 228 -2.05 -6.80 -7.26
N VAL A 229 -0.98 -6.90 -8.06
CA VAL A 229 -1.06 -7.44 -9.44
C VAL A 229 -1.40 -8.93 -9.43
N LEU A 230 -0.84 -9.72 -8.52
CA LEU A 230 -1.19 -11.13 -8.34
C LEU A 230 -2.67 -11.30 -7.92
N LEU A 231 -3.15 -10.46 -7.01
CA LEU A 231 -4.56 -10.44 -6.62
C LEU A 231 -5.47 -10.05 -7.79
N ALA A 232 -5.11 -9.01 -8.55
CA ALA A 232 -5.85 -8.60 -9.75
C ALA A 232 -5.90 -9.70 -10.81
N ARG A 233 -4.77 -10.38 -11.06
CA ARG A 233 -4.67 -11.54 -11.95
C ARG A 233 -5.62 -12.65 -11.53
N TYR A 234 -5.62 -12.99 -10.25
CA TYR A 234 -6.50 -14.02 -9.70
C TYR A 234 -7.97 -13.63 -9.83
N LEU A 235 -8.35 -12.45 -9.33
CA LEU A 235 -9.74 -11.98 -9.37
C LEU A 235 -10.27 -11.86 -10.80
N ALA A 236 -9.49 -11.26 -11.69
CA ALA A 236 -9.87 -11.13 -13.11
C ALA A 236 -9.98 -12.49 -13.83
N SER A 237 -9.38 -13.57 -13.31
CA SER A 237 -9.52 -14.92 -13.86
C SER A 237 -10.79 -15.63 -13.39
N ILE A 238 -11.48 -15.12 -12.36
CA ILE A 238 -12.71 -15.73 -11.83
C ILE A 238 -13.89 -15.49 -12.80
N ASN A 239 -14.68 -16.53 -13.03
CA ASN A 239 -15.88 -16.40 -13.84
C ASN A 239 -16.92 -15.51 -13.11
N GLY A 240 -17.42 -14.50 -13.81
CA GLY A 240 -18.34 -13.50 -13.26
C GLY A 240 -17.68 -12.18 -12.87
N VAL A 241 -16.38 -12.16 -12.56
CA VAL A 241 -15.62 -10.90 -12.43
C VAL A 241 -15.36 -10.37 -13.83
N THR A 242 -15.89 -9.21 -14.16
CA THR A 242 -15.79 -8.65 -15.52
C THR A 242 -14.62 -7.70 -15.68
N GLN A 243 -14.31 -6.88 -14.67
CA GLN A 243 -13.18 -5.96 -14.68
C GLN A 243 -12.57 -5.75 -13.31
N VAL A 244 -11.25 -5.64 -13.28
CA VAL A 244 -10.43 -5.25 -12.13
C VAL A 244 -9.59 -4.04 -12.53
N ALA A 245 -9.71 -2.93 -11.81
CA ALA A 245 -8.90 -1.76 -12.01
C ALA A 245 -7.92 -1.59 -10.85
N LEU A 246 -6.63 -1.57 -11.16
CA LEU A 246 -5.56 -1.18 -10.25
C LEU A 246 -5.48 0.35 -10.22
N VAL A 247 -5.56 0.94 -9.04
CA VAL A 247 -5.64 2.39 -8.85
C VAL A 247 -4.45 2.84 -8.02
N ALA A 248 -3.71 3.84 -8.53
CA ALA A 248 -2.52 4.37 -7.87
C ALA A 248 -2.52 5.90 -7.81
N ASN A 249 -1.63 6.47 -7.01
CA ASN A 249 -1.46 7.91 -6.89
C ASN A 249 -1.08 8.56 -8.22
N GLU A 250 -1.54 9.78 -8.44
CA GLU A 250 -1.17 10.57 -9.62
C GLU A 250 0.30 10.97 -9.59
N THR A 251 0.78 11.39 -8.42
CA THR A 251 2.17 11.81 -8.20
C THR A 251 2.77 11.06 -7.01
N ALA A 252 4.10 11.10 -6.91
CA ALA A 252 4.83 10.45 -5.82
C ALA A 252 4.41 11.00 -4.45
N ALA A 253 4.28 10.06 -3.51
CA ALA A 253 4.09 10.31 -2.09
C ALA A 253 4.86 9.22 -1.34
N LEU A 254 5.99 9.54 -0.73
CA LEU A 254 6.93 8.58 -0.16
C LEU A 254 7.26 7.44 -1.15
N ASN A 255 7.14 6.19 -0.70
CA ASN A 255 7.35 4.98 -1.51
C ASN A 255 6.08 4.46 -2.20
N ASP A 256 4.97 5.19 -2.14
CA ASP A 256 3.75 4.82 -2.86
C ASP A 256 4.01 4.68 -4.36
N ILE A 257 3.37 3.67 -4.98
CA ILE A 257 3.43 3.53 -6.43
C ILE A 257 2.62 4.63 -7.11
N THR A 258 3.21 5.28 -8.10
CA THR A 258 2.48 6.22 -8.95
C THR A 258 1.74 5.50 -10.08
N TYR A 259 0.74 6.15 -10.66
CA TYR A 259 0.02 5.62 -11.83
C TYR A 259 0.96 5.30 -13.01
N ALA A 260 1.97 6.15 -13.25
CA ALA A 260 2.94 5.92 -14.32
C ALA A 260 3.81 4.68 -14.06
N GLU A 261 4.28 4.53 -12.82
CA GLU A 261 5.08 3.36 -12.40
C GLU A 261 4.23 2.08 -12.42
N LEU A 262 2.99 2.13 -11.92
CA LEU A 262 2.07 1.00 -11.92
C LEU A 262 1.80 0.49 -13.35
N ARG A 263 1.55 1.39 -14.29
CA ARG A 263 1.37 1.00 -15.71
C ARG A 263 2.61 0.32 -16.27
N SER A 264 3.79 0.84 -15.94
CA SER A 264 5.06 0.26 -16.38
C SER A 264 5.27 -1.13 -15.77
N PHE A 265 4.99 -1.28 -14.47
CA PHE A 265 5.08 -2.55 -13.75
C PHE A 265 4.13 -3.60 -14.32
N VAL A 266 2.85 -3.27 -14.50
CA VAL A 266 1.83 -4.16 -15.08
C VAL A 266 2.18 -4.55 -16.52
N SER A 267 2.70 -3.63 -17.32
CA SER A 267 3.18 -3.91 -18.69
C SER A 267 4.37 -4.89 -18.67
N ALA A 268 5.29 -4.74 -17.74
CA ALA A 268 6.41 -5.67 -17.58
C ALA A 268 5.95 -7.07 -17.13
N CYS A 269 4.98 -7.14 -16.20
CA CYS A 269 4.32 -8.41 -15.86
C CYS A 269 3.68 -9.07 -17.06
N ALA A 270 2.90 -8.33 -17.88
CA ALA A 270 2.25 -8.84 -19.07
C ALA A 270 3.24 -9.33 -20.15
N SER A 271 4.46 -8.82 -20.17
CA SER A 271 5.51 -9.29 -21.08
C SER A 271 5.96 -10.72 -20.74
N ASN A 272 5.86 -11.11 -19.47
CA ASN A 272 6.32 -12.41 -18.97
C ASN A 272 5.17 -13.36 -18.58
N ASP A 273 3.94 -12.85 -18.48
CA ASP A 273 2.75 -13.63 -18.11
C ASP A 273 1.64 -13.48 -19.14
N LYS A 274 1.41 -14.57 -19.87
CA LYS A 274 0.35 -14.61 -20.89
C LYS A 274 -1.04 -14.35 -20.31
N VAL A 275 -1.31 -14.80 -19.07
CA VAL A 275 -2.62 -14.62 -18.44
C VAL A 275 -2.91 -13.14 -18.24
N VAL A 276 -1.96 -12.39 -17.66
CA VAL A 276 -2.14 -10.93 -17.45
C VAL A 276 -2.23 -10.21 -18.79
N ARG A 277 -1.45 -10.60 -19.78
CA ARG A 277 -1.51 -10.02 -21.12
C ARG A 277 -2.89 -10.17 -21.74
N ASP A 278 -3.43 -11.40 -21.78
CA ASP A 278 -4.75 -11.69 -22.31
C ASP A 278 -5.84 -10.89 -21.54
N LEU A 279 -5.73 -10.82 -20.21
CA LEU A 279 -6.67 -10.06 -19.36
C LEU A 279 -6.65 -8.55 -19.65
N ILE A 280 -5.48 -8.00 -19.99
CA ILE A 280 -5.36 -6.58 -20.39
C ILE A 280 -5.94 -6.37 -21.78
N GLU A 281 -5.62 -7.24 -22.76
CA GLU A 281 -6.16 -7.17 -24.12
C GLU A 281 -7.69 -7.28 -24.15
N ASP A 282 -8.26 -8.10 -23.27
CA ASP A 282 -9.71 -8.26 -23.09
C ASP A 282 -10.36 -7.15 -22.22
N ASN A 283 -9.61 -6.12 -21.83
CA ASN A 283 -10.04 -5.04 -20.94
C ASN A 283 -10.56 -5.53 -19.57
N ARG A 284 -10.10 -6.67 -19.09
CA ARG A 284 -10.44 -7.22 -17.77
C ARG A 284 -9.51 -6.72 -16.65
N ILE A 285 -8.30 -6.29 -16.99
CA ILE A 285 -7.39 -5.55 -16.09
C ILE A 285 -7.07 -4.21 -16.72
N SER A 286 -7.13 -3.16 -15.89
CA SER A 286 -6.74 -1.79 -16.28
C SER A 286 -6.03 -1.08 -15.13
N CYS A 287 -5.30 0.00 -15.46
CA CYS A 287 -4.71 0.90 -14.48
C CYS A 287 -5.38 2.27 -14.58
N ILE A 288 -5.69 2.88 -13.44
CA ILE A 288 -6.36 4.19 -13.36
C ILE A 288 -5.64 5.05 -12.32
N SER A 289 -5.53 6.36 -12.57
CA SER A 289 -5.05 7.30 -11.56
C SER A 289 -6.15 7.60 -10.54
N SER A 290 -5.78 7.57 -9.25
CA SER A 290 -6.66 8.04 -8.17
C SER A 290 -6.84 9.55 -8.19
N GLY A 291 -5.91 10.30 -8.80
CA GLY A 291 -5.78 11.75 -8.69
C GLY A 291 -5.21 12.23 -7.35
N GLN A 292 -4.89 11.30 -6.45
CA GLN A 292 -4.33 11.61 -5.13
C GLN A 292 -2.81 11.82 -5.21
N THR A 293 -2.31 12.55 -4.23
CA THR A 293 -0.89 12.94 -4.12
C THR A 293 -0.37 12.77 -2.69
N SER A 294 -0.96 11.84 -1.94
CA SER A 294 -0.73 11.61 -0.52
C SER A 294 -0.66 10.11 -0.22
N THR A 295 0.02 9.73 0.83
CA THR A 295 0.06 8.36 1.36
C THR A 295 -1.27 7.94 2.01
N LEU A 296 -2.13 8.89 2.34
CA LEU A 296 -3.50 8.65 2.78
C LEU A 296 -4.45 8.80 1.60
N LEU A 297 -5.58 8.12 1.67
CA LEU A 297 -6.56 8.10 0.59
C LEU A 297 -7.88 8.75 1.05
N ASP A 298 -8.30 9.79 0.33
CA ASP A 298 -9.63 10.38 0.48
C ASP A 298 -10.52 9.93 -0.69
N LEU A 299 -11.37 8.94 -0.44
CA LEU A 299 -12.28 8.39 -1.46
C LEU A 299 -13.33 9.40 -1.97
N THR A 300 -13.49 10.55 -1.30
CA THR A 300 -14.40 11.62 -1.74
C THR A 300 -13.74 12.57 -2.74
N ARG A 301 -12.42 12.50 -2.91
CA ARG A 301 -11.59 13.40 -3.74
C ARG A 301 -10.85 12.67 -4.86
N VAL A 302 -11.44 11.61 -5.40
CA VAL A 302 -10.82 10.83 -6.48
C VAL A 302 -10.90 11.54 -7.84
N SER A 303 -10.05 11.11 -8.79
CA SER A 303 -9.97 11.70 -10.13
C SER A 303 -11.28 11.61 -10.90
N HIS A 304 -11.47 12.56 -11.82
CA HIS A 304 -12.61 12.52 -12.76
C HIS A 304 -12.60 11.23 -13.60
N GLN A 305 -11.41 10.77 -14.03
CA GLN A 305 -11.26 9.51 -14.77
C GLN A 305 -11.78 8.31 -14.00
N LEU A 306 -11.49 8.22 -12.68
CA LEU A 306 -11.99 7.15 -11.83
C LEU A 306 -13.50 7.25 -11.63
N CYS A 307 -14.04 8.47 -11.47
CA CYS A 307 -15.48 8.70 -11.39
C CYS A 307 -16.19 8.29 -12.69
N GLU A 308 -15.62 8.60 -13.86
CA GLU A 308 -16.14 8.17 -15.16
C GLU A 308 -16.11 6.65 -15.32
N TYR A 309 -15.01 6.00 -14.90
CA TYR A 309 -14.90 4.54 -14.93
C TYR A 309 -16.01 3.88 -14.13
N VAL A 310 -16.25 4.33 -12.90
CA VAL A 310 -17.34 3.82 -12.05
C VAL A 310 -18.71 4.10 -12.67
N SER A 311 -18.93 5.33 -13.14
CA SER A 311 -20.22 5.74 -13.72
C SER A 311 -20.54 5.06 -15.04
N SER A 312 -19.54 4.57 -15.78
CA SER A 312 -19.72 3.87 -17.05
C SER A 312 -20.28 2.46 -16.89
N ALA A 313 -20.18 1.87 -15.71
CA ALA A 313 -20.64 0.50 -15.42
C ALA A 313 -22.15 0.44 -15.14
N LYS A 314 -22.97 0.77 -16.16
CA LYS A 314 -24.42 0.87 -16.04
C LYS A 314 -25.15 -0.47 -15.83
N ASP A 315 -24.49 -1.57 -16.14
CA ASP A 315 -24.98 -2.95 -16.05
C ASP A 315 -24.60 -3.65 -14.74
N VAL A 316 -23.99 -2.90 -13.80
CA VAL A 316 -23.49 -3.40 -12.51
C VAL A 316 -24.23 -2.73 -11.37
N THR A 317 -24.78 -3.53 -10.47
CA THR A 317 -25.44 -3.04 -9.25
C THR A 317 -24.42 -2.74 -8.16
N ASP A 318 -24.77 -1.87 -7.20
CA ASP A 318 -23.82 -1.45 -6.15
C ASP A 318 -23.26 -2.64 -5.35
N ASP A 319 -24.06 -3.68 -5.12
CA ASP A 319 -23.66 -4.91 -4.43
C ASP A 319 -22.78 -5.88 -5.28
N GLU A 320 -22.48 -5.51 -6.49
CA GLU A 320 -21.54 -6.22 -7.39
C GLU A 320 -20.16 -5.53 -7.48
N TRP A 321 -19.93 -4.48 -6.66
CA TRP A 321 -18.68 -3.79 -6.54
C TRP A 321 -17.89 -4.23 -5.31
N LEU A 322 -16.58 -4.41 -5.50
CA LEU A 322 -15.59 -4.56 -4.43
C LEU A 322 -14.57 -3.42 -4.54
N VAL A 323 -14.32 -2.75 -3.43
CA VAL A 323 -13.21 -1.80 -3.27
C VAL A 323 -12.18 -2.44 -2.35
N VAL A 324 -10.99 -2.70 -2.85
CA VAL A 324 -9.86 -3.21 -2.08
C VAL A 324 -8.97 -2.03 -1.69
N LEU A 325 -8.70 -1.90 -0.42
CA LEU A 325 -7.83 -0.88 0.15
C LEU A 325 -6.57 -1.57 0.68
N ASP A 326 -5.46 -1.37 -0.01
CA ASP A 326 -4.17 -1.93 0.33
C ASP A 326 -3.42 -1.01 1.29
N GLY A 327 -2.72 -1.60 2.26
CA GLY A 327 -1.83 -0.92 3.16
C GLY A 327 -2.49 -0.20 4.35
N MET A 328 -1.65 0.15 5.32
CA MET A 328 -2.09 0.77 6.57
C MET A 328 -2.66 2.19 6.35
N GLY A 329 -1.98 3.01 5.56
CA GLY A 329 -2.39 4.39 5.30
C GLY A 329 -3.75 4.48 4.63
N ARG A 330 -3.95 3.70 3.56
CA ARG A 330 -5.19 3.72 2.75
C ARG A 330 -6.36 3.05 3.44
N SER A 331 -6.15 1.98 4.18
CA SER A 331 -7.25 1.24 4.81
C SER A 331 -7.45 1.59 6.28
N LEU A 332 -6.42 1.43 7.13
CA LEU A 332 -6.58 1.56 8.57
C LEU A 332 -6.65 3.03 9.01
N GLU A 333 -5.80 3.90 8.48
CA GLU A 333 -5.69 5.28 8.95
C GLU A 333 -6.74 6.21 8.36
N SER A 334 -7.02 6.07 7.06
CA SER A 334 -7.95 6.99 6.37
C SER A 334 -9.33 6.40 6.09
N ASN A 335 -9.49 5.08 5.93
CA ASN A 335 -10.74 4.47 5.44
C ASN A 335 -11.26 3.28 6.28
N TRP A 336 -10.88 3.16 7.56
CA TRP A 336 -11.38 2.06 8.40
C TRP A 336 -12.90 1.91 8.42
N ASN A 337 -13.61 3.04 8.33
CA ASN A 337 -15.06 3.09 8.30
C ASN A 337 -15.63 3.43 6.91
N ALA A 338 -14.92 3.09 5.82
CA ALA A 338 -15.33 3.42 4.45
C ALA A 338 -16.77 2.97 4.15
N SER A 339 -17.19 1.82 4.65
CA SER A 339 -18.57 1.33 4.51
C SER A 339 -19.65 2.28 5.03
N SER A 340 -19.31 3.26 5.89
CA SER A 340 -20.27 4.22 6.43
C SER A 340 -20.59 5.39 5.47
N TYR A 341 -19.78 5.62 4.45
CA TYR A 341 -19.96 6.70 3.47
C TYR A 341 -19.89 6.24 2.00
N MET A 342 -19.61 4.99 1.76
CA MET A 342 -19.76 4.37 0.44
C MET A 342 -21.25 4.18 0.11
N LYS A 343 -21.55 3.99 -1.17
CA LYS A 343 -22.92 3.65 -1.57
C LYS A 343 -23.35 2.32 -0.92
N PRO A 344 -24.61 2.24 -0.45
CA PRO A 344 -25.15 1.00 0.11
C PRO A 344 -24.96 -0.19 -0.83
N GLY A 345 -24.51 -1.30 -0.29
CA GLY A 345 -24.26 -2.54 -1.05
C GLY A 345 -22.83 -2.71 -1.53
N VAL A 346 -22.03 -1.65 -1.67
CA VAL A 346 -20.61 -1.77 -2.05
C VAL A 346 -19.81 -2.44 -0.94
N ASP A 347 -19.09 -3.49 -1.29
CA ASP A 347 -18.18 -4.18 -0.38
C ASP A 347 -16.81 -3.50 -0.36
N VAL A 348 -16.23 -3.36 0.82
CA VAL A 348 -14.89 -2.79 1.04
C VAL A 348 -14.01 -3.83 1.74
N LEU A 349 -12.94 -4.23 1.09
CA LEU A 349 -11.93 -5.16 1.62
C LEU A 349 -10.67 -4.38 2.02
N SER A 350 -10.33 -4.40 3.30
CA SER A 350 -9.08 -3.91 3.82
C SER A 350 -8.06 -5.04 3.88
N LEU A 351 -6.92 -4.86 3.18
CA LEU A 351 -5.76 -5.76 3.23
C LEU A 351 -4.59 -4.96 3.78
N ALA A 352 -4.20 -5.20 5.02
CA ALA A 352 -3.15 -4.42 5.66
C ALA A 352 -2.48 -5.17 6.80
N MET A 353 -1.33 -4.66 7.21
CA MET A 353 -0.68 -5.02 8.46
C MET A 353 -0.68 -3.81 9.41
N VAL A 354 -0.89 -4.06 10.69
CA VAL A 354 -0.79 -3.04 11.73
C VAL A 354 0.69 -2.75 12.01
N LYS A 355 1.20 -1.59 11.61
CA LYS A 355 2.64 -1.24 11.70
C LYS A 355 2.94 -0.18 12.77
N SER A 356 1.94 0.33 13.49
CA SER A 356 2.13 1.34 14.50
C SER A 356 1.36 1.03 15.78
N GLU A 357 1.93 1.37 16.93
CA GLU A 357 1.27 1.23 18.24
C GLU A 357 -0.02 2.07 18.33
N ILE A 358 -0.07 3.21 17.64
CA ILE A 358 -1.26 4.08 17.60
C ILE A 358 -2.43 3.32 16.95
N ASN A 359 -2.19 2.65 15.82
CA ASN A 359 -3.21 1.87 15.14
C ASN A 359 -3.53 0.58 15.91
N ALA A 360 -2.53 -0.08 16.50
CA ALA A 360 -2.73 -1.25 17.34
C ALA A 360 -3.68 -0.93 18.51
N LEU A 361 -3.40 0.13 19.26
CA LEU A 361 -4.27 0.56 20.37
C LEU A 361 -5.68 0.93 19.90
N ARG A 362 -5.80 1.69 18.80
CA ARG A 362 -7.09 2.12 18.25
C ARG A 362 -7.97 0.95 17.82
N LEU A 363 -7.38 -0.10 17.28
CA LEU A 363 -8.07 -1.25 16.72
C LEU A 363 -8.21 -2.42 17.70
N GLY A 364 -7.61 -2.33 18.89
CA GLY A 364 -7.53 -3.45 19.84
C GLY A 364 -6.73 -4.63 19.25
N ALA A 365 -5.67 -4.31 18.52
CA ALA A 365 -4.77 -5.22 17.85
C ALA A 365 -3.35 -5.09 18.42
N GLU A 366 -2.44 -5.93 17.93
CA GLU A 366 -1.01 -5.84 18.18
C GLU A 366 -0.27 -5.37 16.93
N VAL A 367 0.94 -4.83 17.10
CA VAL A 367 1.80 -4.50 15.96
C VAL A 367 2.15 -5.80 15.23
N TYR A 368 2.04 -5.80 13.91
CA TYR A 368 2.16 -6.92 12.96
C TYR A 368 0.92 -7.82 12.83
N ASP A 369 -0.15 -7.55 13.55
CA ASP A 369 -1.42 -8.21 13.24
C ASP A 369 -1.85 -7.94 11.79
N CYS A 370 -2.23 -9.00 11.10
CA CYS A 370 -2.77 -8.94 9.74
C CYS A 370 -4.27 -8.63 9.76
N VAL A 371 -4.69 -7.82 8.79
CA VAL A 371 -6.07 -7.39 8.60
C VAL A 371 -6.55 -7.85 7.23
N VAL A 372 -7.52 -8.75 7.22
CA VAL A 372 -8.29 -9.18 6.06
C VAL A 372 -9.76 -8.96 6.40
N ARG A 373 -10.23 -7.72 6.24
CA ARG A 373 -11.54 -7.30 6.72
C ARG A 373 -12.45 -6.88 5.58
N LEU A 374 -13.58 -7.58 5.45
CA LEU A 374 -14.63 -7.30 4.47
C LEU A 374 -15.80 -6.59 5.16
N ASN A 375 -16.16 -5.42 4.67
CA ASN A 375 -17.30 -4.66 5.15
C ASN A 375 -18.24 -4.31 4.01
N THR A 376 -19.55 -4.51 4.24
CA THR A 376 -20.57 -4.04 3.31
C THR A 376 -21.10 -2.69 3.74
N ALA A 377 -21.20 -1.74 2.82
CA ALA A 377 -21.87 -0.46 3.06
C ALA A 377 -23.38 -0.70 3.26
N LYS A 378 -23.94 -0.09 4.31
CA LYS A 378 -25.34 -0.26 4.73
C LYS A 378 -26.24 0.84 4.22
#